data_8c9361d01a6841ba7e49530f72a8c6e2
#
_entry.id   8c9361d01a6841ba7e49530f72a8c6e2
#
_cell.length_a   1.000
_cell.length_b   1.000
_cell.length_c   1.000
_cell.angle_alpha   90.00
_cell.angle_beta   90.00
_cell.angle_gamma   90.00
#
_symmetry.space_group_name_H-M   'P 1'
#
loop_
_entity.id
_entity.type
_entity.pdbx_description
1 polymer ?
#
loop_
_entity_poly.entity_id
_entity_poly.type
_entity_poly.pdbx_seq_one_letter_code
_entity_poly.pdbx_strand_id
1 'polypeptide(L)'
;LFANSADLAYVGPAPFVNGYVKSGGHGIKILSGAANNGASFVVQSDSEISKPSDLAGKKIAAPFVGNSQDVSLRNYLAENGLKPAEKGGNVIIYNIANAEITTIFSKKGIDAAWVPEPTATMLVENFGGKRLFQEQDIWPDKKFPSVLLVGRTEYVDKHPDIIKKWILANQKSIDWINQNPQQAESTFINFYKKHTGKTLNQNIVHTSFSTIEYTSKIDEKAISLFAQRAYSLGYLGRNGYNLDDIYANSMEIKQWQN
;
A
#
# COMPACT_ATOMS: atom_id res chain seq x y z
N LEU A 1 -14.39 -9.49 -3.08
CA LEU A 1 -14.27 -10.16 -4.39
C LEU A 1 -14.61 -11.64 -4.27
N PHE A 2 -13.92 -12.45 -3.49
CA PHE A 2 -14.15 -13.91 -3.37
C PHE A 2 -15.51 -14.28 -2.79
N ALA A 3 -16.12 -13.42 -1.98
CA ALA A 3 -17.49 -13.61 -1.47
C ALA A 3 -18.58 -13.11 -2.44
N ASN A 4 -18.22 -12.72 -3.65
CA ASN A 4 -19.12 -12.14 -4.66
C ASN A 4 -19.90 -10.88 -4.19
N SER A 5 -19.42 -10.20 -3.15
CA SER A 5 -20.02 -8.98 -2.63
C SER A 5 -19.58 -7.71 -3.39
N ALA A 6 -18.51 -7.83 -4.20
CA ALA A 6 -18.01 -6.80 -5.09
C ALA A 6 -17.34 -7.46 -6.29
N ASP A 7 -17.41 -6.84 -7.47
CA ASP A 7 -16.79 -7.34 -8.69
C ASP A 7 -15.45 -6.66 -8.99
N LEU A 8 -15.31 -5.41 -8.56
CA LEU A 8 -14.11 -4.60 -8.71
C LEU A 8 -13.70 -4.01 -7.36
N ALA A 9 -12.41 -3.79 -7.17
CA ALA A 9 -11.90 -3.15 -5.95
C ALA A 9 -10.58 -2.41 -6.24
N TYR A 10 -10.30 -1.40 -5.42
CA TYR A 10 -8.97 -0.82 -5.29
C TYR A 10 -8.30 -1.44 -4.07
N VAL A 11 -7.16 -2.08 -4.26
CA VAL A 11 -6.45 -2.82 -3.20
C VAL A 11 -4.94 -2.61 -3.28
N GLY A 12 -4.26 -2.80 -2.15
CA GLY A 12 -2.80 -2.85 -2.13
C GLY A 12 -2.23 -4.14 -2.74
N PRO A 13 -0.92 -4.19 -3.03
CA PRO A 13 -0.30 -5.36 -3.65
C PRO A 13 -0.36 -6.61 -2.76
N ALA A 14 -0.22 -6.48 -1.42
CA ALA A 14 -0.24 -7.65 -0.54
C ALA A 14 -1.58 -8.40 -0.53
N PRO A 15 -2.72 -7.76 -0.24
CA PRO A 15 -4.00 -8.46 -0.26
C PRO A 15 -4.31 -9.02 -1.64
N PHE A 16 -3.89 -8.32 -2.72
CA PHE A 16 -4.06 -8.83 -4.07
C PHE A 16 -3.24 -10.11 -4.32
N VAL A 17 -1.91 -10.06 -4.17
CA VAL A 17 -1.02 -11.21 -4.43
C VAL A 17 -1.39 -12.40 -3.55
N ASN A 18 -1.68 -12.17 -2.27
CA ASN A 18 -2.11 -13.23 -1.35
C ASN A 18 -3.44 -13.87 -1.79
N GLY A 19 -4.43 -13.05 -2.16
CA GLY A 19 -5.72 -13.53 -2.68
C GLY A 19 -5.56 -14.30 -3.99
N TYR A 20 -4.76 -13.79 -4.93
CA TYR A 20 -4.48 -14.44 -6.21
C TYR A 20 -3.85 -15.83 -6.01
N VAL A 21 -2.77 -15.92 -5.23
CA VAL A 21 -2.08 -17.20 -4.98
C VAL A 21 -2.98 -18.18 -4.23
N LYS A 22 -3.72 -17.74 -3.21
CA LYS A 22 -4.66 -18.59 -2.44
C LYS A 22 -5.84 -19.09 -3.27
N SER A 23 -6.24 -18.37 -4.31
CA SER A 23 -7.29 -18.81 -5.24
C SER A 23 -6.77 -19.74 -6.34
N GLY A 24 -5.50 -20.16 -6.27
CA GLY A 24 -4.87 -20.99 -7.30
C GLY A 24 -4.58 -20.25 -8.60
N GLY A 25 -4.51 -18.91 -8.57
CA GLY A 25 -4.19 -18.09 -9.73
C GLY A 25 -5.39 -17.74 -10.63
N HIS A 26 -6.64 -17.95 -10.19
CA HIS A 26 -7.80 -17.85 -11.08
C HIS A 26 -8.89 -16.87 -10.62
N GLY A 27 -8.88 -16.42 -9.37
CA GLY A 27 -10.03 -15.72 -8.80
C GLY A 27 -10.13 -14.24 -9.15
N ILE A 28 -8.99 -13.56 -9.34
CA ILE A 28 -8.90 -12.11 -9.52
C ILE A 28 -7.76 -11.74 -10.47
N LYS A 29 -7.90 -10.59 -11.15
CA LYS A 29 -6.86 -10.04 -12.06
C LYS A 29 -6.62 -8.57 -11.82
N ILE A 30 -5.39 -8.10 -12.11
CA ILE A 30 -5.06 -6.68 -12.16
C ILE A 30 -5.57 -6.10 -13.47
N LEU A 31 -6.30 -4.99 -13.39
CA LEU A 31 -6.86 -4.26 -14.53
C LEU A 31 -6.04 -2.99 -14.84
N SER A 32 -5.57 -2.31 -13.80
CA SER A 32 -4.84 -1.04 -13.92
C SER A 32 -4.09 -0.74 -12.63
N GLY A 33 -3.07 0.11 -12.69
CA GLY A 33 -2.60 0.84 -11.53
C GLY A 33 -3.62 1.93 -11.13
N ALA A 34 -3.46 2.48 -9.93
CA ALA A 34 -4.17 3.67 -9.48
C ALA A 34 -3.23 4.62 -8.74
N ALA A 35 -2.31 4.11 -7.93
CA ALA A 35 -1.30 4.90 -7.25
C ALA A 35 -0.04 4.09 -6.93
N ASN A 36 1.08 4.79 -6.91
CA ASN A 36 2.35 4.31 -6.37
C ASN A 36 2.72 5.16 -5.14
N ASN A 37 3.62 4.65 -4.30
CA ASN A 37 4.23 5.37 -3.18
C ASN A 37 3.24 5.67 -2.04
N GLY A 38 3.45 6.77 -1.28
CA GLY A 38 2.52 7.19 -0.25
C GLY A 38 2.54 6.34 1.03
N ALA A 39 3.68 5.73 1.36
CA ALA A 39 3.92 5.10 2.67
C ALA A 39 5.28 5.52 3.21
N SER A 40 5.45 5.54 4.53
CA SER A 40 6.67 6.01 5.17
C SER A 40 6.97 5.27 6.46
N PHE A 41 8.25 5.22 6.80
CA PHE A 41 8.73 4.84 8.11
C PHE A 41 8.93 6.11 8.95
N VAL A 42 8.13 6.24 10.01
CA VAL A 42 8.11 7.41 10.90
C VAL A 42 8.57 6.99 12.29
N VAL A 43 9.50 7.74 12.86
CA VAL A 43 10.03 7.53 14.22
C VAL A 43 9.58 8.64 15.15
N GLN A 44 9.66 8.44 16.48
CA GLN A 44 9.36 9.47 17.46
C GLN A 44 10.26 10.71 17.30
N SER A 45 9.79 11.86 17.75
CA SER A 45 10.51 13.16 17.65
C SER A 45 11.87 13.16 18.35
N ASP A 46 11.98 12.44 19.45
CA ASP A 46 13.17 12.28 20.28
C ASP A 46 13.94 10.98 19.99
N SER A 47 13.60 10.30 18.90
CA SER A 47 14.23 9.04 18.51
C SER A 47 15.67 9.26 18.02
N GLU A 48 16.57 8.38 18.45
CA GLU A 48 17.93 8.22 17.96
C GLU A 48 18.05 7.22 16.80
N ILE A 49 16.93 6.61 16.36
CA ILE A 49 16.93 5.67 15.24
C ILE A 49 17.34 6.41 13.97
N SER A 50 18.44 5.98 13.38
CA SER A 50 19.01 6.56 12.15
C SER A 50 19.44 5.53 11.12
N LYS A 51 19.65 4.27 11.53
CA LYS A 51 20.07 3.14 10.70
C LYS A 51 19.35 1.86 11.13
N PRO A 52 19.31 0.82 10.27
CA PRO A 52 18.58 -0.42 10.56
C PRO A 52 18.95 -1.09 11.89
N SER A 53 20.23 -1.11 12.26
CA SER A 53 20.68 -1.74 13.51
C SER A 53 20.07 -1.13 14.78
N ASP A 54 19.64 0.15 14.71
CA ASP A 54 19.04 0.85 15.85
C ASP A 54 17.60 0.36 16.15
N LEU A 55 17.02 -0.45 15.24
CA LEU A 55 15.70 -1.07 15.41
C LEU A 55 15.73 -2.26 16.37
N ALA A 56 16.90 -2.76 16.75
CA ALA A 56 17.03 -3.84 17.73
C ALA A 56 16.40 -3.46 19.08
N GLY A 57 15.49 -4.29 19.59
CA GLY A 57 14.75 -4.03 20.83
C GLY A 57 13.62 -3.00 20.73
N LYS A 58 13.38 -2.41 19.57
CA LYS A 58 12.36 -1.37 19.36
C LYS A 58 10.97 -1.96 19.14
N LYS A 59 9.97 -1.14 19.47
CA LYS A 59 8.54 -1.40 19.25
C LYS A 59 8.11 -0.65 17.98
N ILE A 60 7.73 -1.38 16.96
CA ILE A 60 7.36 -0.82 15.65
C ILE A 60 5.93 -1.22 15.33
N ALA A 61 5.11 -0.28 14.91
CA ALA A 61 3.77 -0.61 14.42
C ALA A 61 3.71 -0.62 12.89
N ALA A 62 2.91 -1.54 12.36
CA ALA A 62 2.48 -1.58 10.97
C ALA A 62 0.99 -1.99 10.94
N PRO A 63 0.24 -1.60 9.88
CA PRO A 63 -1.13 -2.08 9.74
C PRO A 63 -1.16 -3.61 9.65
N PHE A 64 -2.31 -4.20 9.88
CA PHE A 64 -2.61 -5.63 9.92
C PHE A 64 -1.58 -6.61 9.32
N VAL A 65 -1.43 -7.77 9.95
CA VAL A 65 -0.52 -8.85 9.51
C VAL A 65 -0.74 -9.18 8.04
N GLY A 66 0.34 -9.22 7.27
CA GLY A 66 0.32 -9.60 5.85
C GLY A 66 -0.23 -8.52 4.92
N ASN A 67 -0.43 -7.29 5.39
CA ASN A 67 -0.66 -6.18 4.49
C ASN A 67 0.66 -5.64 3.90
N SER A 68 0.57 -4.67 3.00
CA SER A 68 1.74 -4.19 2.25
C SER A 68 2.84 -3.64 3.16
N GLN A 69 2.49 -2.83 4.16
CA GLN A 69 3.46 -2.23 5.07
C GLN A 69 4.08 -3.24 6.05
N ASP A 70 3.31 -4.26 6.47
CA ASP A 70 3.84 -5.34 7.30
C ASP A 70 4.86 -6.20 6.53
N VAL A 71 4.54 -6.53 5.27
CA VAL A 71 5.47 -7.25 4.37
C VAL A 71 6.73 -6.42 4.14
N SER A 72 6.60 -5.13 3.87
CA SER A 72 7.75 -4.24 3.67
C SER A 72 8.61 -4.12 4.91
N LEU A 73 8.01 -3.92 6.09
CA LEU A 73 8.73 -3.86 7.37
C LEU A 73 9.51 -5.15 7.64
N ARG A 74 8.85 -6.30 7.53
CA ARG A 74 9.50 -7.60 7.81
C ARG A 74 10.60 -7.91 6.82
N ASN A 75 10.41 -7.57 5.55
CA ASN A 75 11.45 -7.72 4.53
C ASN A 75 12.63 -6.79 4.83
N TYR A 76 12.38 -5.53 5.17
CA TYR A 76 13.41 -4.57 5.56
C TYR A 76 14.24 -5.06 6.76
N LEU A 77 13.58 -5.61 7.79
CA LEU A 77 14.28 -6.22 8.92
C LEU A 77 15.15 -7.40 8.48
N ALA A 78 14.62 -8.30 7.67
CA ALA A 78 15.34 -9.48 7.18
C ALA A 78 16.57 -9.12 6.34
N GLU A 79 16.45 -8.16 5.42
CA GLU A 79 17.56 -7.66 4.59
C GLU A 79 18.68 -7.02 5.43
N ASN A 80 18.35 -6.53 6.63
CA ASN A 80 19.31 -5.92 7.55
C ASN A 80 19.72 -6.82 8.72
N GLY A 81 19.48 -8.13 8.61
CA GLY A 81 19.91 -9.12 9.61
C GLY A 81 19.13 -9.09 10.93
N LEU A 82 17.98 -8.39 10.95
CA LEU A 82 17.10 -8.28 12.10
C LEU A 82 15.92 -9.26 11.99
N LYS A 83 15.39 -9.65 13.14
CA LYS A 83 14.22 -10.55 13.20
C LYS A 83 13.18 -10.01 14.17
N PRO A 84 11.89 -10.16 13.84
CA PRO A 84 10.80 -9.94 14.80
C PRO A 84 10.92 -10.86 16.01
N ALA A 85 10.41 -10.41 17.16
CA ALA A 85 10.44 -11.16 18.42
C ALA A 85 9.75 -12.53 18.28
N GLU A 86 8.62 -12.61 17.56
CA GLU A 86 7.90 -13.86 17.32
C GLU A 86 8.64 -14.83 16.37
N LYS A 87 9.76 -14.40 15.78
CA LYS A 87 10.67 -15.23 14.97
C LYS A 87 12.04 -15.43 15.64
N GLY A 88 12.11 -15.24 16.98
CA GLY A 88 13.31 -15.42 17.77
C GLY A 88 14.30 -14.25 17.70
N GLY A 89 13.86 -13.08 17.24
CA GLY A 89 14.60 -11.82 17.30
C GLY A 89 14.20 -10.96 18.49
N ASN A 90 14.41 -9.65 18.37
CA ASN A 90 14.13 -8.70 19.46
C ASN A 90 13.32 -7.46 18.99
N VAL A 91 12.97 -7.36 17.71
CA VAL A 91 12.10 -6.28 17.24
C VAL A 91 10.64 -6.64 17.52
N ILE A 92 9.94 -5.81 18.25
CA ILE A 92 8.53 -6.04 18.62
C ILE A 92 7.65 -5.36 17.56
N ILE A 93 6.83 -6.14 16.84
CA ILE A 93 5.92 -5.62 15.82
C ILE A 93 4.49 -5.63 16.37
N TYR A 94 3.82 -4.47 16.30
CA TYR A 94 2.39 -4.32 16.55
C TYR A 94 1.63 -4.19 15.24
N ASN A 95 0.82 -5.19 14.90
CA ASN A 95 -0.04 -5.17 13.72
C ASN A 95 -1.46 -4.74 14.12
N ILE A 96 -1.76 -3.45 13.98
CA ILE A 96 -2.99 -2.81 14.43
C ILE A 96 -3.50 -1.80 13.41
N ALA A 97 -4.75 -1.34 13.55
CA ALA A 97 -5.33 -0.37 12.62
C ALA A 97 -4.61 0.99 12.66
N ASN A 98 -4.57 1.72 11.53
CA ASN A 98 -3.92 3.04 11.45
C ASN A 98 -4.39 4.03 12.53
N ALA A 99 -5.68 4.01 12.88
CA ALA A 99 -6.22 4.86 13.94
C ALA A 99 -5.64 4.51 15.32
N GLU A 100 -5.41 3.23 15.59
CA GLU A 100 -4.78 2.74 16.84
C GLU A 100 -3.29 3.05 16.84
N ILE A 101 -2.60 2.91 15.69
CA ILE A 101 -1.19 3.32 15.52
C ILE A 101 -1.02 4.79 15.89
N THR A 102 -1.89 5.66 15.37
CA THR A 102 -1.89 7.09 15.67
C THR A 102 -2.02 7.33 17.18
N THR A 103 -2.94 6.62 17.83
CA THR A 103 -3.17 6.75 19.28
C THR A 103 -1.99 6.28 20.11
N ILE A 104 -1.39 5.13 19.79
CA ILE A 104 -0.24 4.59 20.52
C ILE A 104 1.00 5.43 20.29
N PHE A 105 1.21 5.92 19.05
CA PHE A 105 2.34 6.78 18.70
C PHE A 105 2.28 8.09 19.49
N SER A 106 1.12 8.73 19.58
CA SER A 106 0.93 9.99 20.32
C SER A 106 1.24 9.85 21.83
N LYS A 107 1.07 8.63 22.38
CA LYS A 107 1.39 8.30 23.78
C LYS A 107 2.81 7.77 23.98
N LYS A 108 3.64 7.80 22.95
CA LYS A 108 5.01 7.21 22.95
C LYS A 108 5.04 5.74 23.34
N GLY A 109 3.97 4.99 23.06
CA GLY A 109 3.87 3.55 23.31
C GLY A 109 4.63 2.69 22.30
N ILE A 110 5.03 3.27 21.15
CA ILE A 110 5.86 2.66 20.10
C ILE A 110 6.97 3.62 19.71
N ASP A 111 8.10 3.08 19.26
CA ASP A 111 9.30 3.85 18.84
C ASP A 111 9.18 4.33 17.39
N ALA A 112 8.51 3.55 16.54
CA ALA A 112 8.35 3.82 15.12
C ALA A 112 7.05 3.22 14.56
N ALA A 113 6.68 3.69 13.36
CA ALA A 113 5.56 3.14 12.61
C ALA A 113 5.86 3.12 11.11
N TRP A 114 5.48 2.04 10.41
CA TRP A 114 5.46 1.96 8.96
C TRP A 114 4.02 2.06 8.48
N VAL A 115 3.64 3.19 7.95
CA VAL A 115 2.23 3.52 7.71
C VAL A 115 2.01 4.21 6.37
N PRO A 116 0.82 4.05 5.76
CA PRO A 116 0.44 4.78 4.56
C PRO A 116 -0.01 6.21 4.88
N GLU A 117 -0.06 7.03 3.84
CA GLU A 117 -0.74 8.33 3.92
C GLU A 117 -2.28 8.17 4.10
N PRO A 118 -2.95 9.09 4.74
CA PRO A 118 -2.45 10.31 5.41
C PRO A 118 -1.86 10.06 6.81
N THR A 119 -1.83 8.81 7.28
CA THR A 119 -1.39 8.48 8.65
C THR A 119 0.07 8.90 8.87
N ALA A 120 0.97 8.66 7.91
CA ALA A 120 2.37 9.04 8.02
C ALA A 120 2.52 10.56 8.25
N THR A 121 1.86 11.37 7.43
CA THR A 121 1.88 12.83 7.61
C THR A 121 1.22 13.27 8.92
N MET A 122 0.13 12.60 9.35
CA MET A 122 -0.47 12.89 10.66
C MET A 122 0.48 12.62 11.83
N LEU A 123 1.29 11.56 11.78
CA LEU A 123 2.29 11.29 12.82
C LEU A 123 3.36 12.38 12.87
N VAL A 124 3.75 12.92 11.72
CA VAL A 124 4.74 14.00 11.64
C VAL A 124 4.14 15.32 12.14
N GLU A 125 3.04 15.77 11.53
CA GLU A 125 2.47 17.11 11.75
C GLU A 125 1.83 17.28 13.13
N ASN A 126 1.11 16.25 13.61
CA ASN A 126 0.35 16.36 14.85
C ASN A 126 1.14 15.91 16.09
N PHE A 127 2.15 15.05 15.93
CA PHE A 127 2.87 14.45 17.05
C PHE A 127 4.39 14.64 16.98
N GLY A 128 4.87 15.42 16.01
CA GLY A 128 6.28 15.75 15.87
C GLY A 128 7.17 14.58 15.43
N GLY A 129 6.58 13.51 14.90
CA GLY A 129 7.33 12.38 14.36
C GLY A 129 8.30 12.82 13.25
N LYS A 130 9.38 12.08 13.08
CA LYS A 130 10.35 12.29 11.99
C LYS A 130 10.17 11.20 10.94
N ARG A 131 9.97 11.58 9.68
CA ARG A 131 9.97 10.66 8.56
C ARG A 131 11.41 10.25 8.29
N LEU A 132 11.76 9.00 8.62
CA LEU A 132 13.13 8.51 8.44
C LEU A 132 13.41 8.24 6.96
N PHE A 133 12.44 7.63 6.27
CA PHE A 133 12.46 7.44 4.81
C PHE A 133 11.03 7.20 4.30
N GLN A 134 10.85 7.38 3.00
CA GLN A 134 9.65 6.98 2.29
C GLN A 134 9.82 5.56 1.75
N GLU A 135 8.76 4.78 1.68
CA GLU A 135 8.84 3.36 1.27
C GLU A 135 9.51 3.18 -0.10
N GLN A 136 9.23 4.06 -1.05
CA GLN A 136 9.84 4.01 -2.38
C GLN A 136 11.37 4.14 -2.36
N ASP A 137 11.96 4.74 -1.33
CA ASP A 137 13.43 4.92 -1.24
C ASP A 137 14.17 3.58 -1.15
N ILE A 138 13.50 2.53 -0.69
CA ILE A 138 14.03 1.16 -0.59
C ILE A 138 13.53 0.22 -1.71
N TRP A 139 12.84 0.78 -2.71
CA TRP A 139 12.37 0.02 -3.87
C TRP A 139 13.18 0.36 -5.13
N PRO A 140 13.35 -0.61 -6.07
CA PRO A 140 13.95 -0.33 -7.37
C PRO A 140 13.20 0.80 -8.08
N ASP A 141 13.93 1.63 -8.80
CA ASP A 141 13.40 2.77 -9.56
C ASP A 141 12.57 3.76 -8.71
N LYS A 142 12.68 3.68 -7.36
CA LYS A 142 11.90 4.46 -6.40
C LYS A 142 10.39 4.38 -6.62
N LYS A 143 9.91 3.20 -6.99
CA LYS A 143 8.49 2.93 -7.22
C LYS A 143 8.01 1.80 -6.35
N PHE A 144 7.04 2.11 -5.51
CA PHE A 144 6.30 1.15 -4.71
C PHE A 144 4.85 1.13 -5.18
N PRO A 145 4.33 0.02 -5.75
CA PRO A 145 2.93 -0.06 -6.15
C PRO A 145 2.07 -0.08 -4.89
N SER A 146 1.28 0.96 -4.67
CA SER A 146 0.49 1.08 -3.44
C SER A 146 -0.99 0.77 -3.62
N VAL A 147 -1.55 1.06 -4.80
CA VAL A 147 -2.96 0.79 -5.11
C VAL A 147 -3.11 0.27 -6.53
N LEU A 148 -3.80 -0.86 -6.65
CA LEU A 148 -4.16 -1.53 -7.89
C LEU A 148 -5.68 -1.55 -8.05
N LEU A 149 -6.17 -1.29 -9.25
CA LEU A 149 -7.54 -1.61 -9.66
C LEU A 149 -7.56 -3.09 -10.06
N VAL A 150 -8.38 -3.87 -9.39
CA VAL A 150 -8.49 -5.31 -9.61
C VAL A 150 -9.94 -5.73 -9.84
N GLY A 151 -10.13 -6.83 -10.55
CA GLY A 151 -11.44 -7.38 -10.82
C GLY A 151 -11.52 -8.87 -10.58
N ARG A 152 -12.71 -9.36 -10.26
CA ARG A 152 -13.01 -10.78 -10.20
C ARG A 152 -12.97 -11.36 -11.62
N THR A 153 -12.16 -12.37 -11.84
CA THR A 153 -11.87 -12.93 -13.18
C THR A 153 -13.16 -13.24 -13.97
N GLU A 154 -14.10 -13.94 -13.34
CA GLU A 154 -15.38 -14.29 -13.99
C GLU A 154 -16.17 -13.04 -14.44
N TYR A 155 -16.16 -11.97 -13.65
CA TYR A 155 -16.85 -10.74 -14.00
C TYR A 155 -16.13 -9.99 -15.13
N VAL A 156 -14.81 -9.94 -15.06
CA VAL A 156 -13.95 -9.32 -16.10
C VAL A 156 -14.20 -9.97 -17.45
N ASP A 157 -14.22 -11.30 -17.50
CA ASP A 157 -14.40 -12.06 -18.75
C ASP A 157 -15.84 -11.94 -19.31
N LYS A 158 -16.86 -11.81 -18.43
CA LYS A 158 -18.27 -11.69 -18.85
C LYS A 158 -18.71 -10.27 -19.22
N HIS A 159 -18.00 -9.25 -18.76
CA HIS A 159 -18.41 -7.85 -18.89
C HIS A 159 -17.28 -6.93 -19.43
N PRO A 160 -16.64 -7.26 -20.55
CA PRO A 160 -15.49 -6.52 -21.09
C PRO A 160 -15.81 -5.03 -21.33
N ASP A 161 -17.04 -4.72 -21.78
CA ASP A 161 -17.47 -3.33 -22.00
C ASP A 161 -17.54 -2.50 -20.72
N ILE A 162 -17.96 -3.10 -19.62
CA ILE A 162 -17.99 -2.44 -18.32
C ILE A 162 -16.57 -2.23 -17.82
N ILE A 163 -15.71 -3.25 -17.94
CA ILE A 163 -14.31 -3.18 -17.56
C ILE A 163 -13.58 -2.08 -18.33
N LYS A 164 -13.77 -2.01 -19.65
CA LYS A 164 -13.24 -0.92 -20.47
C LYS A 164 -13.64 0.46 -19.97
N LYS A 165 -14.94 0.67 -19.71
CA LYS A 165 -15.46 1.94 -19.19
C LYS A 165 -14.84 2.28 -17.83
N TRP A 166 -14.65 1.28 -16.96
CA TRP A 166 -14.04 1.49 -15.64
C TRP A 166 -12.56 1.87 -15.74
N ILE A 167 -11.79 1.18 -16.59
CA ILE A 167 -10.38 1.51 -16.83
C ILE A 167 -10.25 2.93 -17.38
N LEU A 168 -11.09 3.31 -18.35
CA LEU A 168 -11.10 4.68 -18.88
C LEU A 168 -11.50 5.72 -17.81
N ALA A 169 -12.47 5.41 -16.96
CA ALA A 169 -12.84 6.28 -15.86
C ALA A 169 -11.70 6.44 -14.82
N ASN A 170 -11.01 5.34 -14.49
CA ASN A 170 -9.82 5.36 -13.65
C ASN A 170 -8.73 6.26 -14.24
N GLN A 171 -8.40 6.09 -15.53
CA GLN A 171 -7.43 6.94 -16.22
C GLN A 171 -7.82 8.42 -16.19
N LYS A 172 -9.07 8.73 -16.55
CA LYS A 172 -9.57 10.13 -16.54
C LYS A 172 -9.52 10.74 -15.12
N SER A 173 -9.81 9.95 -14.10
CA SER A 173 -9.73 10.41 -12.70
C SER A 173 -8.27 10.71 -12.30
N ILE A 174 -7.34 9.86 -12.69
CA ILE A 174 -5.90 10.06 -12.47
C ILE A 174 -5.41 11.32 -13.19
N ASP A 175 -5.75 11.47 -14.47
CA ASP A 175 -5.38 12.64 -15.25
C ASP A 175 -5.93 13.92 -14.65
N TRP A 176 -7.18 13.89 -14.18
CA TRP A 176 -7.82 15.03 -13.53
C TRP A 176 -7.13 15.37 -12.20
N ILE A 177 -6.80 14.39 -11.36
CA ILE A 177 -6.05 14.60 -10.10
C ILE A 177 -4.71 15.26 -10.38
N ASN A 178 -3.96 14.75 -11.35
CA ASN A 178 -2.64 15.27 -11.71
C ASN A 178 -2.70 16.68 -12.31
N GLN A 179 -3.76 17.00 -13.06
CA GLN A 179 -3.95 18.34 -13.65
C GLN A 179 -4.57 19.34 -12.68
N ASN A 180 -5.28 18.88 -11.66
CA ASN A 180 -6.04 19.72 -10.74
C ASN A 180 -5.77 19.38 -9.26
N PRO A 181 -4.51 19.38 -8.79
CA PRO A 181 -4.15 18.85 -7.46
C PRO A 181 -4.92 19.55 -6.32
N GLN A 182 -5.04 20.86 -6.33
CA GLN A 182 -5.75 21.60 -5.28
C GLN A 182 -7.25 21.28 -5.22
N GLN A 183 -7.88 21.07 -6.39
CA GLN A 183 -9.30 20.68 -6.44
C GLN A 183 -9.48 19.22 -5.99
N ALA A 184 -8.53 18.34 -6.33
CA ALA A 184 -8.51 16.96 -5.88
C ALA A 184 -8.38 16.87 -4.36
N GLU A 185 -7.47 17.64 -3.75
CA GLU A 185 -7.32 17.75 -2.30
C GLU A 185 -8.62 18.23 -1.63
N SER A 186 -9.22 19.29 -2.14
CA SER A 186 -10.49 19.83 -1.63
C SER A 186 -11.64 18.82 -1.75
N THR A 187 -11.70 18.11 -2.88
CA THR A 187 -12.69 17.04 -3.12
C THR A 187 -12.50 15.90 -2.12
N PHE A 188 -11.26 15.49 -1.87
CA PHE A 188 -10.93 14.45 -0.90
C PHE A 188 -11.32 14.87 0.53
N ILE A 189 -11.01 16.11 0.95
CA ILE A 189 -11.38 16.62 2.29
C ILE A 189 -12.91 16.57 2.48
N ASN A 190 -13.67 17.04 1.48
CA ASN A 190 -15.12 17.02 1.53
C ASN A 190 -15.69 15.59 1.57
N PHE A 191 -15.15 14.69 0.76
CA PHE A 191 -15.52 13.28 0.76
C PHE A 191 -15.22 12.63 2.12
N TYR A 192 -14.03 12.83 2.65
CA TYR A 192 -13.61 12.30 3.94
C TYR A 192 -14.54 12.78 5.07
N LYS A 193 -14.80 14.08 5.13
CA LYS A 193 -15.73 14.68 6.11
C LYS A 193 -17.13 14.07 5.99
N LYS A 194 -17.66 13.95 4.77
CA LYS A 194 -18.99 13.39 4.53
C LYS A 194 -19.13 11.95 5.04
N HIS A 195 -18.09 11.12 4.88
CA HIS A 195 -18.14 9.68 5.19
C HIS A 195 -17.71 9.33 6.62
N THR A 196 -16.86 10.16 7.24
CA THR A 196 -16.32 9.88 8.58
C THR A 196 -16.79 10.84 9.66
N GLY A 197 -17.43 11.95 9.28
CA GLY A 197 -17.75 13.07 10.18
C GLY A 197 -16.54 13.87 10.64
N LYS A 198 -15.32 13.51 10.25
CA LYS A 198 -14.06 14.15 10.65
C LYS A 198 -13.51 15.02 9.52
N THR A 199 -12.89 16.15 9.86
CA THR A 199 -12.21 17.01 8.89
C THR A 199 -10.70 16.79 9.00
N LEU A 200 -10.03 16.57 7.86
CA LEU A 200 -8.58 16.56 7.78
C LEU A 200 -8.06 18.00 7.60
N ASN A 201 -6.91 18.28 8.20
CA ASN A 201 -6.20 19.53 7.97
C ASN A 201 -5.70 19.59 6.52
N GLN A 202 -5.83 20.76 5.88
CA GLN A 202 -5.44 20.93 4.47
C GLN A 202 -3.95 20.65 4.25
N ASN A 203 -3.06 21.06 5.17
CA ASN A 203 -1.62 20.79 5.05
C ASN A 203 -1.31 19.28 5.10
N ILE A 204 -2.03 18.52 5.95
CA ILE A 204 -1.90 17.06 6.00
C ILE A 204 -2.28 16.46 4.64
N VAL A 205 -3.38 16.90 4.06
CA VAL A 205 -3.83 16.39 2.76
C VAL A 205 -2.86 16.78 1.65
N HIS A 206 -2.43 18.04 1.61
CA HIS A 206 -1.45 18.53 0.64
C HIS A 206 -0.14 17.73 0.69
N THR A 207 0.45 17.57 1.88
CA THR A 207 1.68 16.80 2.07
C THR A 207 1.47 15.33 1.68
N SER A 208 0.34 14.72 2.07
CA SER A 208 0.02 13.34 1.71
C SER A 208 -0.08 13.15 0.19
N PHE A 209 -0.79 14.05 -0.50
CA PHE A 209 -0.93 13.99 -1.96
C PHE A 209 0.41 14.14 -2.68
N SER A 210 1.32 14.98 -2.17
CA SER A 210 2.65 15.18 -2.76
C SER A 210 3.57 13.96 -2.67
N THR A 211 3.28 13.00 -1.78
CA THR A 211 4.05 11.75 -1.64
C THR A 211 3.50 10.60 -2.47
N ILE A 212 2.32 10.77 -3.08
CA ILE A 212 1.64 9.75 -3.87
C ILE A 212 1.83 10.07 -5.36
N GLU A 213 2.23 9.08 -6.13
CA GLU A 213 2.22 9.13 -7.60
C GLU A 213 0.91 8.53 -8.11
N TYR A 214 -0.03 9.35 -8.58
CA TYR A 214 -1.26 8.87 -9.20
C TYR A 214 -0.97 8.42 -10.62
N THR A 215 -1.13 7.13 -10.91
CA THR A 215 -0.79 6.55 -12.22
C THR A 215 -1.56 5.28 -12.50
N SER A 216 -2.00 5.11 -13.74
CA SER A 216 -2.60 3.86 -14.22
C SER A 216 -1.56 2.83 -14.65
N LYS A 217 -0.29 3.23 -14.77
CA LYS A 217 0.80 2.33 -15.14
C LYS A 217 1.04 1.31 -14.03
N ILE A 218 1.28 0.08 -14.43
CA ILE A 218 1.64 -1.02 -13.54
C ILE A 218 3.14 -1.29 -13.73
N ASP A 219 3.88 -1.27 -12.64
CA ASP A 219 5.25 -1.78 -12.63
C ASP A 219 5.23 -3.28 -12.33
N GLU A 220 5.28 -4.09 -13.39
CA GLU A 220 5.23 -5.55 -13.28
C GLU A 220 6.42 -6.11 -12.49
N LYS A 221 7.60 -5.47 -12.58
CA LYS A 221 8.79 -5.88 -11.81
C LYS A 221 8.58 -5.64 -10.33
N ALA A 222 7.97 -4.51 -9.96
CA ALA A 222 7.67 -4.19 -8.58
C ALA A 222 6.62 -5.14 -8.00
N ILE A 223 5.57 -5.52 -8.76
CA ILE A 223 4.60 -6.54 -8.34
C ILE A 223 5.28 -7.90 -8.12
N SER A 224 6.13 -8.33 -9.06
CA SER A 224 6.88 -9.59 -8.95
C SER A 224 7.83 -9.59 -7.74
N LEU A 225 8.55 -8.49 -7.52
CA LEU A 225 9.41 -8.32 -6.33
C LEU A 225 8.60 -8.36 -5.04
N PHE A 226 7.42 -7.72 -5.02
CA PHE A 226 6.53 -7.76 -3.87
C PHE A 226 6.10 -9.20 -3.55
N ALA A 227 5.69 -9.95 -4.57
CA ALA A 227 5.31 -11.36 -4.40
C ALA A 227 6.49 -12.21 -3.89
N GLN A 228 7.70 -12.00 -4.40
CA GLN A 228 8.91 -12.66 -3.91
C GLN A 228 9.18 -12.37 -2.43
N ARG A 229 9.07 -11.11 -2.01
CA ARG A 229 9.21 -10.68 -0.61
C ARG A 229 8.16 -11.34 0.28
N ALA A 230 6.89 -11.32 -0.14
CA ALA A 230 5.80 -11.96 0.58
C ALA A 230 5.99 -13.48 0.69
N TYR A 231 6.47 -14.13 -0.37
CA TYR A 231 6.77 -15.57 -0.37
C TYR A 231 7.92 -15.91 0.59
N SER A 232 9.02 -15.16 0.55
CA SER A 232 10.17 -15.37 1.44
C SER A 232 9.81 -15.24 2.93
N LEU A 233 8.80 -14.43 3.24
CA LEU A 233 8.24 -14.28 4.58
C LEU A 233 7.21 -15.35 4.96
N GLY A 234 6.82 -16.22 4.01
CA GLY A 234 5.87 -17.32 4.21
C GLY A 234 4.39 -16.93 4.03
N TYR A 235 4.08 -15.73 3.57
CA TYR A 235 2.69 -15.26 3.38
C TYR A 235 1.97 -15.95 2.21
N LEU A 236 2.71 -16.44 1.22
CA LEU A 236 2.16 -17.12 0.04
C LEU A 236 2.19 -18.66 0.14
N GLY A 237 2.46 -19.20 1.34
CA GLY A 237 2.61 -20.65 1.53
C GLY A 237 4.01 -21.16 1.20
N ARG A 238 4.15 -22.51 1.06
CA ARG A 238 5.46 -23.17 0.88
C ARG A 238 5.64 -23.86 -0.47
N ASN A 239 4.56 -23.98 -1.27
CA ASN A 239 4.54 -24.80 -2.48
C ASN A 239 4.89 -24.03 -3.77
N GLY A 240 5.55 -22.88 -3.63
CA GLY A 240 5.76 -21.97 -4.75
C GLY A 240 4.51 -21.14 -5.08
N TYR A 241 4.62 -20.27 -6.06
CA TYR A 241 3.52 -19.46 -6.58
C TYR A 241 3.76 -19.17 -8.07
N ASN A 242 2.68 -18.91 -8.80
CA ASN A 242 2.72 -18.51 -10.19
C ASN A 242 1.93 -17.20 -10.37
N LEU A 243 2.43 -16.30 -11.20
CA LEU A 243 1.85 -15.00 -11.51
C LEU A 243 1.55 -14.84 -13.02
N ASP A 244 1.60 -15.92 -13.82
CA ASP A 244 1.52 -15.84 -15.29
C ASP A 244 0.25 -15.15 -15.78
N ASP A 245 -0.90 -15.39 -15.14
CA ASP A 245 -2.20 -14.84 -15.53
C ASP A 245 -2.68 -13.70 -14.60
N ILE A 246 -1.77 -13.07 -13.88
CA ILE A 246 -2.08 -12.05 -12.88
C ILE A 246 -2.72 -10.78 -13.46
N TYR A 247 -2.45 -10.50 -14.74
CA TYR A 247 -2.99 -9.34 -15.46
C TYR A 247 -4.18 -9.76 -16.33
N ALA A 248 -5.20 -8.95 -16.41
CA ALA A 248 -6.22 -9.08 -17.44
C ALA A 248 -5.55 -8.83 -18.81
N ASN A 249 -5.99 -9.58 -19.83
CA ASN A 249 -5.34 -9.69 -21.14
C ASN A 249 -4.71 -8.37 -21.64
N SER A 250 -3.37 -8.34 -21.61
CA SER A 250 -2.57 -7.13 -21.85
C SER A 250 -2.75 -6.52 -23.26
N MET A 251 -3.16 -7.32 -24.25
CA MET A 251 -3.40 -6.83 -25.59
C MET A 251 -4.67 -5.98 -25.70
N GLU A 252 -5.75 -6.37 -25.03
CA GLU A 252 -6.99 -5.59 -25.04
C GLU A 252 -6.85 -4.33 -24.18
N ILE A 253 -6.20 -4.41 -23.01
CA ILE A 253 -6.02 -3.24 -22.13
C ILE A 253 -5.09 -2.20 -22.75
N LYS A 254 -4.00 -2.60 -23.41
CA LYS A 254 -3.11 -1.68 -24.13
C LYS A 254 -3.83 -0.95 -25.29
N GLN A 255 -4.80 -1.59 -25.94
CA GLN A 255 -5.64 -0.94 -26.95
C GLN A 255 -6.65 0.04 -26.33
N TRP A 256 -6.99 -0.09 -25.05
CA TRP A 256 -7.95 0.80 -24.38
C TRP A 256 -7.29 2.01 -23.71
N GLN A 257 -5.97 1.99 -23.55
CA GLN A 257 -5.17 3.08 -22.98
C GLN A 257 -4.60 4.05 -24.02
N ASN A 258 -4.70 3.71 -25.34
CA ASN A 258 -4.37 4.54 -26.49
C ASN A 258 -5.65 5.14 -27.09
#